data_422a816af764c6931d64b3834f9eb923
#
_entry.id   422a816af764c6931d64b3834f9eb923
#
_cell.length_a   1.000
_cell.length_b   1.000
_cell.length_c   1.000
_cell.angle_alpha   90.00
_cell.angle_beta   90.00
_cell.angle_gamma   90.00
#
_symmetry.space_group_name_H-M   'P 1'
#
loop_
_entity.id
_entity.type
_entity.pdbx_description
1 polymer ?
#
loop_
_entity_poly.entity_id
_entity_poly.type
_entity_poly.pdbx_seq_one_letter_code
_entity_poly.pdbx_strand_id
1 'polypeptide(L)'
;MDIHLEDYLSAGYLITQFVDDASLNQWMRDVNHATEDLLPSRILSVGFCGASFAPIFKWVSPLVEDYARFGIPENRISELTSWANELFDKEIGHPNLFFRLRTAREYIRRFTNQSSDMQLLGIGLHQERLHQVHELEQGRPGYVSETGAKVTGFAGSGFAQALRLKESPERGEILGFDVVCLEANIDHSWHCNGLAVDAVGKFNFYPNQFGLIDNKSDADKMADYAEEIESEDGTWLPVLVTRYPLTP
;
A
#
# COMPACT_ATOMS: atom_id res chain seq x y z
N MET A 1 9.05 -19.22 -10.19
CA MET A 1 10.26 -18.72 -9.47
C MET A 1 9.96 -18.87 -8.00
N ASP A 2 10.85 -19.52 -7.23
CA ASP A 2 10.64 -19.65 -5.79
C ASP A 2 10.95 -18.29 -5.13
N ILE A 3 9.98 -17.71 -4.48
CA ILE A 3 10.13 -16.46 -3.70
C ILE A 3 10.62 -16.87 -2.31
N HIS A 4 11.81 -16.42 -1.96
CA HIS A 4 12.41 -16.63 -0.64
C HIS A 4 12.08 -15.43 0.25
N LEU A 5 11.17 -15.59 1.21
CA LEU A 5 10.73 -14.50 2.07
C LEU A 5 11.86 -13.87 2.90
N GLU A 6 12.93 -14.62 3.16
CA GLU A 6 14.15 -14.12 3.82
C GLU A 6 14.89 -13.05 3.02
N ASP A 7 14.66 -12.95 1.71
CA ASP A 7 15.25 -11.89 0.87
C ASP A 7 14.48 -10.56 0.98
N TYR A 8 13.34 -10.58 1.69
CA TYR A 8 12.47 -9.42 1.85
C TYR A 8 12.44 -8.92 3.28
N LEU A 9 12.28 -7.61 3.43
CA LEU A 9 11.91 -6.98 4.69
C LEU A 9 10.43 -6.60 4.67
N SER A 10 9.76 -6.78 5.80
CA SER A 10 8.39 -6.32 5.98
C SER A 10 8.35 -4.80 5.98
N ALA A 11 7.62 -4.23 5.02
CA ALA A 11 7.32 -2.81 4.95
C ALA A 11 5.95 -2.48 5.56
N GLY A 12 5.36 -3.41 6.30
CA GLY A 12 4.13 -3.25 7.04
C GLY A 12 2.93 -4.01 6.46
N TYR A 13 1.78 -3.77 7.06
CA TYR A 13 0.52 -4.45 6.75
C TYR A 13 -0.60 -3.45 6.55
N LEU A 14 -1.48 -3.72 5.60
CA LEU A 14 -2.63 -2.91 5.25
C LEU A 14 -3.92 -3.71 5.37
N ILE A 15 -4.99 -3.05 5.78
CA ILE A 15 -6.34 -3.58 5.66
C ILE A 15 -7.03 -2.78 4.56
N THR A 16 -7.42 -3.46 3.50
CA THR A 16 -7.97 -2.85 2.29
C THR A 16 -9.19 -3.63 1.79
N GLN A 17 -9.78 -3.15 0.73
CA GLN A 17 -10.80 -3.85 -0.05
C GLN A 17 -10.35 -3.91 -1.50
N PHE A 18 -10.96 -4.83 -2.26
CA PHE A 18 -10.79 -4.80 -3.71
C PHE A 18 -11.25 -3.46 -4.27
N VAL A 19 -10.47 -2.94 -5.18
CA VAL A 19 -10.84 -1.77 -5.98
C VAL A 19 -11.63 -2.26 -7.17
N ASP A 20 -12.82 -1.70 -7.38
CA ASP A 20 -13.65 -1.92 -8.55
C ASP A 20 -13.94 -0.56 -9.21
N ASP A 21 -14.51 -0.61 -10.40
CA ASP A 21 -14.79 0.60 -11.19
C ASP A 21 -15.68 1.61 -10.44
N ALA A 22 -16.62 1.13 -9.62
CA ALA A 22 -17.49 2.00 -8.82
C ALA A 22 -16.73 2.74 -7.70
N SER A 23 -15.59 2.18 -7.25
CA SER A 23 -14.75 2.75 -6.18
C SER A 23 -13.76 3.80 -6.69
N LEU A 24 -13.55 3.87 -8.03
CA LEU A 24 -12.58 4.76 -8.63
C LEU A 24 -13.15 6.19 -8.78
N ASN A 25 -12.31 7.19 -8.59
CA ASN A 25 -12.66 8.57 -8.98
C ASN A 25 -12.66 8.70 -10.52
N GLN A 26 -13.22 9.79 -11.04
CA GLN A 26 -13.37 9.97 -12.48
C GLN A 26 -12.04 9.91 -13.24
N TRP A 27 -10.99 10.53 -12.70
CA TRP A 27 -9.67 10.52 -13.32
C TRP A 27 -9.11 9.09 -13.43
N MET A 28 -9.19 8.32 -12.35
CA MET A 28 -8.75 6.92 -12.37
C MET A 28 -9.58 6.05 -13.31
N ARG A 29 -10.90 6.32 -13.42
CA ARG A 29 -11.74 5.67 -14.44
C ARG A 29 -11.24 5.98 -15.84
N ASP A 30 -10.97 7.25 -16.14
CA ASP A 30 -10.50 7.65 -17.46
C ASP A 30 -9.16 6.98 -17.82
N VAL A 31 -8.24 6.88 -16.88
CA VAL A 31 -6.97 6.14 -17.05
C VAL A 31 -7.22 4.64 -17.22
N ASN A 32 -8.09 4.05 -16.41
CA ASN A 32 -8.36 2.61 -16.48
C ASN A 32 -9.23 2.21 -17.68
N HIS A 33 -10.12 3.07 -18.17
CA HIS A 33 -10.88 2.80 -19.39
C HIS A 33 -9.98 2.57 -20.62
N ALA A 34 -8.80 3.19 -20.62
CA ALA A 34 -7.80 2.86 -21.64
C ALA A 34 -7.22 1.44 -21.48
N THR A 35 -7.51 0.77 -20.37
CA THR A 35 -6.95 -0.52 -19.97
C THR A 35 -8.00 -1.58 -19.61
N GLU A 36 -9.30 -1.31 -19.84
CA GLU A 36 -10.43 -2.18 -19.44
C GLU A 36 -10.25 -3.66 -19.86
N ASP A 37 -9.65 -3.89 -21.03
CA ASP A 37 -9.38 -5.25 -21.53
C ASP A 37 -8.11 -5.88 -20.91
N LEU A 38 -7.32 -5.11 -20.15
CA LEU A 38 -6.02 -5.53 -19.64
C LEU A 38 -6.01 -5.79 -18.14
N LEU A 39 -6.87 -5.11 -17.39
CA LEU A 39 -6.98 -5.26 -15.94
C LEU A 39 -8.19 -6.13 -15.58
N PRO A 40 -8.07 -6.96 -14.53
CA PRO A 40 -9.26 -7.64 -14.00
C PRO A 40 -10.26 -6.60 -13.44
N SER A 41 -11.54 -6.95 -13.45
CA SER A 41 -12.63 -6.07 -12.97
C SER A 41 -12.51 -5.66 -11.50
N ARG A 42 -11.70 -6.37 -10.73
CA ARG A 42 -11.40 -6.10 -9.32
C ARG A 42 -9.91 -6.29 -9.09
N ILE A 43 -9.26 -5.25 -8.60
CA ILE A 43 -7.81 -5.25 -8.35
C ILE A 43 -7.50 -5.05 -6.87
N LEU A 44 -6.32 -5.50 -6.48
CA LEU A 44 -5.69 -5.15 -5.21
C LEU A 44 -4.51 -4.22 -5.51
N SER A 45 -4.39 -3.18 -4.73
CA SER A 45 -3.26 -2.26 -4.77
C SER A 45 -2.84 -1.91 -3.36
N VAL A 46 -1.56 -1.67 -3.17
CA VAL A 46 -1.01 -1.12 -1.93
C VAL A 46 -0.66 0.36 -2.05
N GLY A 47 -0.77 0.93 -3.25
CA GLY A 47 -0.62 2.36 -3.52
C GLY A 47 -1.88 3.15 -3.14
N PHE A 48 -1.66 4.36 -2.61
CA PHE A 48 -2.74 5.20 -2.06
C PHE A 48 -3.77 5.65 -3.09
N CYS A 49 -3.34 5.87 -4.32
CA CYS A 49 -4.18 6.42 -5.38
C CYS A 49 -5.34 5.51 -5.82
N GLY A 50 -5.26 4.23 -5.56
CA GLY A 50 -6.25 3.27 -6.05
C GLY A 50 -6.91 2.41 -4.98
N ALA A 51 -6.44 2.47 -3.75
CA ALA A 51 -6.89 1.55 -2.72
C ALA A 51 -7.84 2.19 -1.72
N SER A 52 -8.83 1.42 -1.28
CA SER A 52 -9.69 1.77 -0.16
C SER A 52 -9.08 1.16 1.11
N PHE A 53 -8.41 1.96 1.91
CA PHE A 53 -7.79 1.51 3.15
C PHE A 53 -8.72 1.66 4.35
N ALA A 54 -8.58 0.75 5.32
CA ALA A 54 -9.30 0.86 6.58
C ALA A 54 -8.94 2.17 7.29
N PRO A 55 -9.92 2.98 7.70
CA PRO A 55 -9.67 4.27 8.34
C PRO A 55 -9.12 4.05 9.75
N ILE A 56 -7.89 4.53 10.00
CA ILE A 56 -7.24 4.44 11.31
C ILE A 56 -7.12 5.82 11.93
N PHE A 57 -6.70 6.82 11.14
CA PHE A 57 -6.47 8.18 11.58
C PHE A 57 -7.38 9.19 10.87
N LYS A 58 -7.76 10.25 11.62
CA LYS A 58 -8.49 11.41 11.10
C LYS A 58 -7.66 12.38 10.24
N TRP A 59 -6.47 12.05 9.81
CA TRP A 59 -5.58 13.00 9.12
C TRP A 59 -6.13 13.47 7.76
N VAL A 60 -6.80 12.60 7.08
CA VAL A 60 -7.73 12.95 6.01
C VAL A 60 -9.08 12.62 6.63
N SER A 61 -9.88 13.58 7.03
CA SER A 61 -11.18 13.36 7.68
C SER A 61 -11.91 12.19 6.98
N PRO A 62 -11.81 10.95 7.47
CA PRO A 62 -12.55 9.88 6.85
C PRO A 62 -14.03 10.21 7.02
N LEU A 63 -14.75 10.14 5.95
CA LEU A 63 -16.19 10.31 5.97
C LEU A 63 -16.79 9.18 6.83
N VAL A 64 -17.95 9.40 7.41
CA VAL A 64 -18.68 8.36 8.16
C VAL A 64 -18.85 7.10 7.29
N GLU A 65 -18.98 7.29 6.00
CA GLU A 65 -19.09 6.26 4.98
C GLU A 65 -17.84 5.36 4.89
N ASP A 66 -16.63 5.91 5.10
CA ASP A 66 -15.39 5.13 5.09
C ASP A 66 -15.35 4.16 6.27
N TYR A 67 -15.77 4.59 7.46
CA TYR A 67 -15.88 3.70 8.61
C TYR A 67 -16.94 2.62 8.39
N ALA A 68 -18.09 2.99 7.83
CA ALA A 68 -19.18 2.06 7.54
C ALA A 68 -18.76 0.99 6.51
N ARG A 69 -17.95 1.36 5.50
CA ARG A 69 -17.43 0.44 4.48
C ARG A 69 -16.60 -0.70 5.10
N PHE A 70 -15.85 -0.41 6.16
CA PHE A 70 -15.09 -1.42 6.92
C PHE A 70 -15.88 -2.02 8.09
N GLY A 71 -17.19 -1.77 8.17
CA GLY A 71 -18.06 -2.30 9.21
C GLY A 71 -17.75 -1.74 10.60
N ILE A 72 -17.23 -0.52 10.69
CA ILE A 72 -16.91 0.15 11.95
C ILE A 72 -18.12 0.98 12.39
N PRO A 73 -18.78 0.62 13.51
CA PRO A 73 -19.92 1.39 14.00
C PRO A 73 -19.50 2.77 14.48
N GLU A 74 -20.33 3.78 14.25
CA GLU A 74 -20.05 5.18 14.60
C GLU A 74 -19.68 5.34 16.09
N ASN A 75 -20.36 4.62 16.98
CA ASN A 75 -20.10 4.64 18.41
C ASN A 75 -18.72 4.06 18.81
N ARG A 76 -18.02 3.39 17.91
CA ARG A 76 -16.68 2.84 18.13
C ARG A 76 -15.55 3.74 17.62
N ILE A 77 -15.87 4.80 16.85
CA ILE A 77 -14.87 5.69 16.23
C ILE A 77 -14.00 6.38 17.27
N SER A 78 -14.57 6.84 18.39
CA SER A 78 -13.80 7.49 19.45
C SER A 78 -12.82 6.52 20.12
N GLU A 79 -13.24 5.29 20.37
CA GLU A 79 -12.38 4.23 20.93
C GLU A 79 -11.26 3.88 19.95
N LEU A 80 -11.59 3.72 18.66
CA LEU A 80 -10.60 3.47 17.61
C LEU A 80 -9.55 4.59 17.56
N THR A 81 -10.00 5.85 17.54
CA THR A 81 -9.10 7.01 17.51
C THR A 81 -8.15 7.02 18.74
N SER A 82 -8.66 6.73 19.92
CA SER A 82 -7.84 6.67 21.14
C SER A 82 -6.81 5.55 21.06
N TRP A 83 -7.25 4.36 20.65
CA TRP A 83 -6.37 3.19 20.48
C TRP A 83 -5.29 3.44 19.43
N ALA A 84 -5.66 4.04 18.29
CA ALA A 84 -4.71 4.35 17.24
C ALA A 84 -3.66 5.37 17.68
N ASN A 85 -4.05 6.41 18.42
CA ASN A 85 -3.14 7.42 18.94
C ASN A 85 -2.13 6.84 19.97
N GLU A 86 -2.53 5.88 20.77
CA GLU A 86 -1.62 5.20 21.72
C GLU A 86 -0.55 4.37 21.00
N LEU A 87 -0.86 3.85 19.83
CA LEU A 87 0.03 2.99 19.02
C LEU A 87 0.76 3.74 17.91
N PHE A 88 0.46 5.01 17.69
CA PHE A 88 1.10 5.82 16.66
C PHE A 88 2.61 5.87 16.86
N ASP A 89 3.37 5.75 15.77
CA ASP A 89 4.84 5.65 15.71
C ASP A 89 5.46 4.45 16.48
N LYS A 90 4.63 3.56 17.03
CA LYS A 90 5.10 2.34 17.73
C LYS A 90 4.70 1.06 17.01
N GLU A 91 3.47 0.98 16.57
CA GLU A 91 2.85 -0.18 15.92
C GLU A 91 2.06 0.22 14.67
N ILE A 92 1.75 1.51 14.52
CA ILE A 92 0.96 2.07 13.42
C ILE A 92 1.64 3.34 12.93
N GLY A 93 1.76 3.46 11.61
CA GLY A 93 2.32 4.63 10.95
C GLY A 93 1.38 5.22 9.91
N HIS A 94 1.68 6.45 9.51
CA HIS A 94 0.97 7.14 8.45
C HIS A 94 1.37 6.58 7.06
N PRO A 95 0.43 6.41 6.15
CA PRO A 95 -1.03 6.49 6.24
C PRO A 95 -1.63 5.08 6.42
N ASN A 96 -2.22 4.81 7.56
CA ASN A 96 -2.97 3.57 7.81
C ASN A 96 -2.18 2.25 7.69
N LEU A 97 -0.88 2.29 8.00
CA LEU A 97 0.02 1.15 7.92
C LEU A 97 0.28 0.56 9.31
N PHE A 98 0.05 -0.72 9.47
CA PHE A 98 0.42 -1.47 10.67
C PHE A 98 1.84 -2.03 10.51
N PHE A 99 2.67 -1.89 11.55
CA PHE A 99 4.03 -2.42 11.49
C PHE A 99 4.08 -3.93 11.71
N ARG A 100 3.08 -4.50 12.37
CA ARG A 100 3.02 -5.95 12.65
C ARG A 100 1.65 -6.53 12.36
N LEU A 101 1.65 -7.75 11.87
CA LEU A 101 0.44 -8.51 11.53
C LEU A 101 -0.52 -8.65 12.72
N ARG A 102 0.02 -8.87 13.92
CA ARG A 102 -0.78 -8.99 15.16
C ARG A 102 -1.61 -7.72 15.42
N THR A 103 -1.03 -6.54 15.18
CA THR A 103 -1.70 -5.24 15.42
C THR A 103 -2.81 -5.00 14.39
N ALA A 104 -2.57 -5.37 13.12
CA ALA A 104 -3.60 -5.34 12.09
C ALA A 104 -4.77 -6.29 12.42
N ARG A 105 -4.47 -7.51 12.89
CA ARG A 105 -5.51 -8.45 13.35
C ARG A 105 -6.25 -7.97 14.59
N GLU A 106 -5.58 -7.29 15.52
CA GLU A 106 -6.24 -6.67 16.67
C GLU A 106 -7.23 -5.61 16.22
N TYR A 107 -6.85 -4.73 15.28
CA TYR A 107 -7.76 -3.76 14.68
C TYR A 107 -9.01 -4.44 14.10
N ILE A 108 -8.83 -5.44 13.27
CA ILE A 108 -9.96 -6.18 12.66
C ILE A 108 -10.88 -6.75 13.75
N ARG A 109 -10.32 -7.46 14.71
CA ARG A 109 -11.09 -8.10 15.78
C ARG A 109 -11.85 -7.10 16.67
N ARG A 110 -11.25 -5.93 16.94
CA ARG A 110 -11.84 -4.93 17.83
C ARG A 110 -12.85 -4.04 17.18
N PHE A 111 -12.60 -3.60 15.96
CA PHE A 111 -13.32 -2.46 15.42
C PHE A 111 -14.17 -2.79 14.19
N THR A 112 -13.89 -3.87 13.48
CA THR A 112 -14.59 -4.17 12.23
C THR A 112 -15.61 -5.30 12.41
N ASN A 113 -16.69 -5.24 11.62
CA ASN A 113 -17.51 -6.40 11.32
C ASN A 113 -16.96 -6.97 10.00
N GLN A 114 -16.20 -8.06 10.07
CA GLN A 114 -15.52 -8.64 8.91
C GLN A 114 -16.45 -8.74 7.71
N SER A 115 -16.17 -8.00 6.64
CA SER A 115 -16.87 -8.11 5.37
C SER A 115 -16.15 -9.10 4.44
N SER A 116 -16.88 -9.71 3.51
CA SER A 116 -16.31 -10.64 2.52
C SER A 116 -15.25 -10.01 1.62
N ASP A 117 -15.27 -8.68 1.49
CA ASP A 117 -14.38 -7.93 0.60
C ASP A 117 -13.12 -7.42 1.29
N MET A 118 -13.09 -7.48 2.64
CA MET A 118 -11.92 -7.04 3.41
C MET A 118 -10.72 -7.97 3.17
N GLN A 119 -9.57 -7.36 2.91
CA GLN A 119 -8.30 -8.04 2.69
C GLN A 119 -7.27 -7.54 3.69
N LEU A 120 -6.49 -8.45 4.25
CA LEU A 120 -5.33 -8.14 5.07
C LEU A 120 -4.07 -8.46 4.26
N LEU A 121 -3.38 -7.42 3.84
CA LEU A 121 -2.20 -7.52 2.98
C LEU A 121 -0.94 -7.14 3.75
N GLY A 122 0.14 -7.83 3.47
CA GLY A 122 1.49 -7.44 3.87
C GLY A 122 2.30 -6.98 2.66
N ILE A 123 3.18 -6.05 2.91
CA ILE A 123 4.09 -5.47 1.93
C ILE A 123 5.50 -5.94 2.25
N GLY A 124 6.18 -6.53 1.27
CA GLY A 124 7.57 -6.94 1.36
C GLY A 124 8.44 -6.15 0.40
N LEU A 125 9.53 -5.54 0.89
CA LEU A 125 10.54 -4.92 0.04
C LEU A 125 11.76 -5.83 -0.05
N HIS A 126 12.20 -6.14 -1.29
CA HIS A 126 13.43 -6.90 -1.50
C HIS A 126 14.65 -6.12 -1.01
N GLN A 127 15.55 -6.78 -0.28
CA GLN A 127 16.69 -6.13 0.38
C GLN A 127 17.63 -5.38 -0.60
N GLU A 128 17.72 -5.83 -1.84
CA GLU A 128 18.48 -5.15 -2.90
C GLU A 128 18.00 -3.71 -3.17
N ARG A 129 16.72 -3.40 -2.92
CA ARG A 129 16.11 -2.09 -3.15
C ARG A 129 16.21 -1.13 -1.95
N LEU A 130 16.77 -1.59 -0.82
CA LEU A 130 16.89 -0.75 0.39
C LEU A 130 17.71 0.53 0.18
N HIS A 131 18.70 0.52 -0.70
CA HIS A 131 19.50 1.71 -0.98
C HIS A 131 18.64 2.85 -1.53
N GLN A 132 17.66 2.56 -2.41
CA GLN A 132 16.72 3.56 -2.97
C GLN A 132 15.84 4.16 -1.86
N VAL A 133 15.38 3.35 -0.91
CA VAL A 133 14.62 3.84 0.26
C VAL A 133 15.50 4.77 1.11
N HIS A 134 16.75 4.44 1.34
CA HIS A 134 17.67 5.30 2.11
C HIS A 134 17.96 6.62 1.39
N GLU A 135 18.11 6.60 0.08
CA GLU A 135 18.29 7.83 -0.72
C GLU A 135 17.05 8.72 -0.61
N LEU A 136 15.84 8.14 -0.71
CA LEU A 136 14.60 8.88 -0.55
C LEU A 136 14.45 9.45 0.88
N GLU A 137 14.83 8.70 1.92
CA GLU A 137 14.84 9.19 3.30
C GLU A 137 15.76 10.40 3.48
N GLN A 138 16.95 10.38 2.86
CA GLN A 138 17.90 11.49 2.91
C GLN A 138 17.43 12.70 2.10
N GLY A 139 16.82 12.49 0.95
CA GLY A 139 16.30 13.54 0.09
C GLY A 139 15.05 14.23 0.65
N ARG A 140 14.27 13.54 1.47
CA ARG A 140 12.99 14.03 2.04
C ARG A 140 12.92 13.85 3.56
N PRO A 141 13.80 14.56 4.34
CA PRO A 141 13.95 14.32 5.79
C PRO A 141 12.79 14.86 6.64
N GLY A 142 11.83 15.57 6.04
CA GLY A 142 10.78 16.26 6.77
C GLY A 142 11.19 17.67 7.22
N TYR A 143 10.20 18.45 7.58
CA TYR A 143 10.39 19.86 7.99
C TYR A 143 9.37 20.25 9.06
N VAL A 144 9.61 21.40 9.70
CA VAL A 144 8.63 22.04 10.58
C VAL A 144 7.86 23.06 9.75
N SER A 145 6.52 22.95 9.72
CA SER A 145 5.67 23.90 8.99
C SER A 145 5.73 25.30 9.63
N GLU A 146 5.32 26.32 8.89
CA GLU A 146 5.22 27.71 9.38
C GLU A 146 4.35 27.84 10.64
N THR A 147 3.38 26.95 10.82
CA THR A 147 2.51 26.89 12.02
C THR A 147 3.17 26.18 13.19
N GLY A 148 4.40 25.71 13.04
CA GLY A 148 5.13 24.95 14.07
C GLY A 148 4.73 23.45 14.13
N ALA A 149 3.85 22.99 13.26
CA ALA A 149 3.54 21.58 13.16
C ALA A 149 4.70 20.82 12.51
N LYS A 150 5.11 19.70 13.11
CA LYS A 150 6.13 18.84 12.53
C LYS A 150 5.53 18.08 11.34
N VAL A 151 6.04 18.39 10.14
CA VAL A 151 5.71 17.64 8.94
C VAL A 151 6.83 16.63 8.71
N THR A 152 6.49 15.37 8.70
CA THR A 152 7.44 14.30 8.41
C THR A 152 7.53 14.09 6.91
N GLY A 153 8.75 14.10 6.37
CA GLY A 153 9.01 13.62 5.03
C GLY A 153 8.92 12.10 4.98
N PHE A 154 9.38 11.50 3.89
CA PHE A 154 9.32 10.04 3.72
C PHE A 154 9.92 9.25 4.89
N ALA A 155 10.97 9.76 5.51
CA ALA A 155 11.58 9.16 6.71
C ALA A 155 10.62 8.96 7.90
N GLY A 156 9.54 9.72 7.97
CA GLY A 156 8.48 9.56 8.97
C GLY A 156 7.28 8.73 8.51
N SER A 157 7.29 8.25 7.26
CA SER A 157 6.23 7.40 6.75
C SER A 157 6.16 6.06 7.48
N GLY A 158 4.96 5.47 7.52
CA GLY A 158 4.78 4.14 8.07
C GLY A 158 5.59 3.07 7.35
N PHE A 159 5.77 3.22 6.05
CA PHE A 159 6.59 2.33 5.23
C PHE A 159 8.05 2.33 5.68
N ALA A 160 8.67 3.51 5.80
CA ALA A 160 10.05 3.64 6.25
C ALA A 160 10.21 3.16 7.71
N GLN A 161 9.24 3.46 8.57
CA GLN A 161 9.26 3.02 9.97
C GLN A 161 9.15 1.50 10.10
N ALA A 162 8.29 0.85 9.33
CA ALA A 162 8.15 -0.62 9.32
C ALA A 162 9.45 -1.29 8.86
N LEU A 163 10.08 -0.80 7.79
CA LEU A 163 11.36 -1.33 7.30
C LEU A 163 12.50 -1.25 8.33
N ARG A 164 12.50 -0.20 9.18
CA ARG A 164 13.51 -0.06 10.26
C ARG A 164 13.43 -1.16 11.32
N LEU A 165 12.32 -1.87 11.42
CA LEU A 165 12.22 -3.05 12.31
C LEU A 165 13.06 -4.22 11.81
N LYS A 166 13.42 -4.25 10.51
CA LYS A 166 14.22 -5.30 9.86
C LYS A 166 13.64 -6.72 10.08
N GLU A 167 12.32 -6.81 10.17
CA GLU A 167 11.61 -8.07 10.28
C GLU A 167 11.34 -8.63 8.87
N SER A 168 11.46 -9.94 8.68
CA SER A 168 11.02 -10.60 7.46
C SER A 168 9.49 -10.67 7.42
N PRO A 169 8.86 -10.68 6.22
CA PRO A 169 7.44 -10.91 6.11
C PRO A 169 7.03 -12.25 6.73
N GLU A 170 5.90 -12.27 7.43
CA GLU A 170 5.31 -13.52 7.90
C GLU A 170 4.87 -14.38 6.70
N ARG A 171 4.76 -15.70 6.91
CA ARG A 171 4.25 -16.59 5.87
C ARG A 171 2.77 -16.35 5.62
N GLY A 172 2.41 -16.18 4.35
CA GLY A 172 1.06 -15.98 3.87
C GLY A 172 0.93 -16.44 2.42
N GLU A 173 -0.21 -16.13 1.80
CA GLU A 173 -0.44 -16.37 0.39
C GLU A 173 0.19 -15.26 -0.44
N ILE A 174 1.21 -15.58 -1.21
CA ILE A 174 1.84 -14.63 -2.13
C ILE A 174 0.89 -14.37 -3.30
N LEU A 175 0.51 -13.11 -3.51
CA LEU A 175 -0.40 -12.70 -4.58
C LEU A 175 0.32 -12.21 -5.83
N GLY A 176 1.55 -11.71 -5.69
CA GLY A 176 2.35 -11.10 -6.76
C GLY A 176 3.06 -9.84 -6.29
N PHE A 177 3.40 -8.99 -7.23
CA PHE A 177 4.09 -7.72 -7.00
C PHE A 177 3.23 -6.54 -7.44
N ASP A 178 3.10 -5.54 -6.58
CA ASP A 178 2.69 -4.19 -6.98
C ASP A 178 3.94 -3.36 -7.29
N VAL A 179 3.87 -2.47 -8.25
CA VAL A 179 4.93 -1.50 -8.52
C VAL A 179 4.43 -0.15 -8.05
N VAL A 180 5.07 0.39 -7.02
CA VAL A 180 4.60 1.56 -6.30
C VAL A 180 5.58 2.71 -6.36
N CYS A 181 5.06 3.93 -6.43
CA CYS A 181 5.85 5.14 -6.29
C CYS A 181 5.81 5.64 -4.85
N LEU A 182 6.99 5.87 -4.31
CA LEU A 182 7.21 6.41 -2.97
C LEU A 182 7.57 7.88 -3.06
N GLU A 183 6.71 8.76 -2.55
CA GLU A 183 7.00 10.19 -2.39
C GLU A 183 7.08 10.56 -0.91
N ALA A 184 5.93 10.80 -0.29
CA ALA A 184 5.80 10.98 1.15
C ALA A 184 5.42 9.64 1.84
N ASN A 185 4.81 8.73 1.07
CA ASN A 185 4.38 7.38 1.46
C ASN A 185 4.38 6.48 0.22
N ILE A 186 3.50 5.46 0.20
CA ILE A 186 3.16 4.68 -1.00
C ILE A 186 2.07 5.45 -1.75
N ASP A 187 2.44 6.48 -2.47
CA ASP A 187 1.47 7.44 -3.00
C ASP A 187 0.77 6.92 -4.25
N HIS A 188 1.49 6.25 -5.14
CA HIS A 188 0.96 5.74 -6.38
C HIS A 188 1.23 4.24 -6.56
N SER A 189 0.45 3.62 -7.42
CA SER A 189 0.67 2.28 -7.95
C SER A 189 0.71 2.37 -9.48
N TRP A 190 1.34 1.41 -10.13
CA TRP A 190 1.39 1.32 -11.60
C TRP A 190 0.03 1.33 -12.29
N HIS A 191 -1.04 1.05 -11.53
CA HIS A 191 -2.42 1.16 -12.01
C HIS A 191 -2.87 2.61 -12.24
N CYS A 192 -2.30 3.57 -11.51
CA CYS A 192 -2.74 4.96 -11.57
C CYS A 192 -2.35 5.67 -12.86
N ASN A 193 -1.25 5.26 -13.50
CA ASN A 193 -0.60 6.01 -14.56
C ASN A 193 -0.67 5.33 -15.92
N GLY A 194 -1.57 4.35 -16.08
CA GLY A 194 -1.71 3.62 -17.34
C GLY A 194 -0.52 2.71 -17.68
N LEU A 195 0.38 2.47 -16.72
CA LEU A 195 1.58 1.63 -16.92
C LEU A 195 1.22 0.17 -17.27
N ALA A 196 0.00 -0.27 -16.96
CA ALA A 196 -0.50 -1.58 -17.40
C ALA A 196 -0.58 -1.71 -18.94
N VAL A 197 -0.87 -0.61 -19.66
CA VAL A 197 -0.85 -0.58 -21.13
C VAL A 197 0.57 -0.81 -21.64
N ASP A 198 1.53 -0.13 -21.02
CA ASP A 198 2.95 -0.27 -21.37
C ASP A 198 3.49 -1.67 -21.02
N ALA A 199 3.05 -2.25 -19.91
CA ALA A 199 3.39 -3.61 -19.52
C ALA A 199 3.03 -4.61 -20.62
N VAL A 200 1.82 -4.53 -21.17
CA VAL A 200 1.38 -5.39 -22.26
C VAL A 200 2.05 -4.99 -23.58
N GLY A 201 2.01 -3.69 -23.95
CA GLY A 201 2.44 -3.23 -25.25
C GLY A 201 3.95 -3.27 -25.49
N LYS A 202 4.74 -2.98 -24.45
CA LYS A 202 6.22 -2.93 -24.55
C LYS A 202 6.91 -4.18 -24.02
N PHE A 203 6.37 -4.78 -22.96
CA PHE A 203 7.04 -5.87 -22.24
C PHE A 203 6.36 -7.23 -22.40
N ASN A 204 5.15 -7.25 -23.00
CA ASN A 204 4.37 -8.45 -23.25
C ASN A 204 4.09 -9.30 -21.98
N PHE A 205 3.79 -8.64 -20.86
CA PHE A 205 3.28 -9.31 -19.69
C PHE A 205 1.94 -8.71 -19.23
N TYR A 206 1.13 -9.53 -18.61
CA TYR A 206 -0.21 -9.18 -18.19
C TYR A 206 -0.31 -9.22 -16.66
N PRO A 207 -1.13 -8.33 -16.04
CA PRO A 207 -1.47 -8.46 -14.64
C PRO A 207 -2.21 -9.78 -14.39
N ASN A 208 -2.01 -10.35 -13.21
CA ASN A 208 -2.72 -11.54 -12.79
C ASN A 208 -4.16 -11.21 -12.34
N GLN A 209 -4.89 -12.20 -11.83
CA GLN A 209 -6.28 -12.04 -11.37
C GLN A 209 -6.49 -11.02 -10.25
N PHE A 210 -5.44 -10.57 -9.59
CA PHE A 210 -5.45 -9.53 -8.56
C PHE A 210 -5.00 -8.16 -9.08
N GLY A 211 -4.67 -8.05 -10.37
CA GLY A 211 -4.07 -6.85 -10.93
C GLY A 211 -2.58 -6.71 -10.63
N LEU A 212 -1.90 -7.74 -10.12
CA LEU A 212 -0.51 -7.71 -9.72
C LEU A 212 0.38 -8.39 -10.77
N ILE A 213 1.69 -8.16 -10.71
CA ILE A 213 2.69 -8.77 -11.58
C ILE A 213 3.16 -10.09 -10.93
N ASP A 214 3.18 -11.19 -11.68
CA ASP A 214 3.42 -12.53 -11.14
C ASP A 214 4.86 -12.76 -10.67
N ASN A 215 5.84 -12.06 -11.24
CA ASN A 215 7.23 -12.31 -10.94
C ASN A 215 8.07 -11.04 -10.74
N LYS A 216 9.09 -11.16 -9.90
CA LYS A 216 9.98 -10.05 -9.54
C LYS A 216 10.67 -9.41 -10.74
N SER A 217 11.11 -10.20 -11.72
CA SER A 217 11.86 -9.69 -12.87
C SER A 217 11.02 -8.74 -13.73
N ASP A 218 9.74 -9.03 -13.93
CA ASP A 218 8.85 -8.15 -14.68
C ASP A 218 8.44 -6.94 -13.84
N ALA A 219 8.28 -7.12 -12.53
CA ALA A 219 8.03 -6.00 -11.62
C ALA A 219 9.23 -5.04 -11.52
N ASP A 220 10.47 -5.57 -11.49
CA ASP A 220 11.68 -4.75 -11.56
C ASP A 220 11.75 -3.96 -12.87
N LYS A 221 11.51 -4.61 -14.02
CA LYS A 221 11.48 -3.92 -15.32
C LYS A 221 10.44 -2.82 -15.38
N MET A 222 9.27 -3.03 -14.76
CA MET A 222 8.21 -2.03 -14.74
C MET A 222 8.58 -0.85 -13.85
N ALA A 223 9.20 -1.08 -12.70
CA ALA A 223 9.68 -0.03 -11.82
C ALA A 223 10.79 0.80 -12.50
N ASP A 224 11.78 0.13 -13.08
CA ASP A 224 12.88 0.80 -13.77
C ASP A 224 12.36 1.62 -14.97
N TYR A 225 11.36 1.11 -15.70
CA TYR A 225 10.71 1.85 -16.79
C TYR A 225 9.92 3.07 -16.31
N ALA A 226 9.17 2.93 -15.19
CA ALA A 226 8.41 4.03 -14.63
C ALA A 226 9.32 5.18 -14.14
N GLU A 227 10.50 4.85 -13.61
CA GLU A 227 11.56 5.82 -13.31
C GLU A 227 12.11 6.48 -14.58
N GLU A 228 12.41 5.69 -15.64
CA GLU A 228 12.99 6.20 -16.89
C GLU A 228 12.08 7.22 -17.58
N ILE A 229 10.77 7.00 -17.53
CA ILE A 229 9.80 7.92 -18.16
C ILE A 229 9.36 9.06 -17.23
N GLU A 230 9.91 9.13 -16.01
CA GLU A 230 9.53 10.14 -15.01
C GLU A 230 8.01 10.23 -14.82
N SER A 231 7.37 9.07 -14.66
CA SER A 231 5.90 9.00 -14.61
C SER A 231 5.31 9.69 -13.38
N GLU A 232 6.08 9.83 -12.31
CA GLU A 232 5.78 10.60 -11.08
C GLU A 232 7.08 11.10 -10.45
N ASP A 233 6.98 12.09 -9.56
CA ASP A 233 8.14 12.72 -8.88
C ASP A 233 8.78 11.86 -7.78
N GLY A 234 8.31 10.64 -7.58
CA GLY A 234 8.76 9.72 -6.53
C GLY A 234 9.70 8.64 -7.03
N THR A 235 10.05 7.72 -6.15
CA THR A 235 10.89 6.55 -6.45
C THR A 235 9.99 5.32 -6.67
N TRP A 236 10.12 4.69 -7.82
CA TRP A 236 9.35 3.51 -8.18
C TRP A 236 10.01 2.22 -7.70
N LEU A 237 9.28 1.41 -6.94
CA LEU A 237 9.78 0.16 -6.38
C LEU A 237 8.78 -0.99 -6.56
N PRO A 238 9.26 -2.18 -6.92
CA PRO A 238 8.46 -3.39 -6.83
C PRO A 238 8.34 -3.83 -5.37
N VAL A 239 7.13 -4.09 -4.92
CA VAL A 239 6.86 -4.62 -3.59
C VAL A 239 6.10 -5.92 -3.67
N LEU A 240 6.51 -6.90 -2.89
CA LEU A 240 5.82 -8.17 -2.75
C LEU A 240 4.52 -7.97 -1.98
N VAL A 241 3.40 -8.45 -2.51
CA VAL A 241 2.09 -8.42 -1.86
C VAL A 241 1.72 -9.82 -1.38
N THR A 242 1.52 -9.94 -0.08
CA THR A 242 1.14 -11.20 0.58
C THR A 242 -0.21 -11.03 1.27
N ARG A 243 -1.11 -12.01 1.12
CA ARG A 243 -2.41 -12.04 1.78
C ARG A 243 -2.39 -12.90 3.02
N TYR A 244 -3.07 -12.44 4.06
CA TYR A 244 -3.20 -13.16 5.32
C TYR A 244 -4.67 -13.41 5.67
N PRO A 245 -4.97 -14.51 6.41
CA PRO A 245 -6.29 -14.67 7.02
C PRO A 245 -6.60 -13.50 7.95
N LEU A 246 -7.85 -13.02 7.93
CA LEU A 246 -8.31 -11.94 8.82
C LEU A 246 -8.27 -12.34 10.28
N THR A 247 -8.52 -13.63 10.55
CA THR A 247 -8.36 -14.27 11.88
C THR A 247 -7.18 -15.21 11.87
N PRO A 248 -6.53 -15.43 13.03
CA PRO A 248 -5.44 -16.39 13.16
C PRO A 248 -5.85 -17.81 12.82
#